data_466a97d1e5e9d2dda15d871308bb2374
#
_entry.id   466a97d1e5e9d2dda15d871308bb2374
#
_cell.length_a   1.000
_cell.length_b   1.000
_cell.length_c   1.000
_cell.angle_alpha   90.00
_cell.angle_beta   90.00
_cell.angle_gamma   90.00
#
_symmetry.space_group_name_H-M   'P 1'
#
loop_
_entity.id
_entity.type
_entity.pdbx_description
1 polymer ?
#
loop_
_entity_poly.entity_id
_entity_poly.type
_entity_poly.pdbx_seq_one_letter_code
_entity_poly.pdbx_strand_id
1 'polypeptide(L)'
;MNSFKSNAWMLPQPVLIIGTYDKDGKPNAMNAAWGGQWDMHEIIISLGSHQTTDNLAVNPEFTVTFATADTLVAADFVGIASGRNTPDKMEKTGWTIEKAPNVNAPLFRDFPMTLECRVKQKIDESETGYYLVAEIVNILCSEKFLAEDGKPNVEKMELITFDRVHHTYIQLGKTVGNAFSDGKQLK
;
A
#
# COMPACT_ATOMS: atom_id res chain seq x y z
N MET A 1 31.30 12.63 7.76
CA MET A 1 30.17 11.99 7.01
C MET A 1 30.76 10.99 6.02
N ASN A 2 30.18 9.79 5.90
CA ASN A 2 30.59 8.82 4.89
C ASN A 2 29.82 9.07 3.60
N SER A 3 30.46 8.80 2.43
CA SER A 3 29.85 8.93 1.11
C SER A 3 29.52 7.53 0.57
N PHE A 4 28.32 7.37 0.07
CA PHE A 4 27.86 6.15 -0.60
C PHE A 4 27.63 6.46 -2.08
N LYS A 5 27.86 5.47 -2.96
CA LYS A 5 27.52 5.60 -4.38
C LYS A 5 26.00 5.72 -4.54
N SER A 6 25.57 6.20 -5.73
CA SER A 6 24.15 6.28 -6.05
C SER A 6 23.42 4.96 -5.77
N ASN A 7 22.33 5.04 -5.00
CA ASN A 7 21.50 3.93 -4.63
C ASN A 7 20.06 4.40 -4.34
N ALA A 8 19.10 3.51 -4.42
CA ALA A 8 17.68 3.81 -4.18
C ALA A 8 17.32 3.77 -2.68
N TRP A 9 18.01 4.58 -1.86
CA TRP A 9 17.84 4.64 -0.40
C TRP A 9 17.01 5.85 0.04
N MET A 10 15.87 6.06 -0.60
CA MET A 10 14.92 7.05 -0.10
C MET A 10 14.11 6.45 1.05
N LEU A 11 14.12 7.07 2.20
CA LEU A 11 13.50 6.60 3.45
C LEU A 11 12.60 7.68 4.06
N PRO A 12 11.52 7.31 4.76
CA PRO A 12 10.97 5.96 4.91
C PRO A 12 10.22 5.51 3.65
N GLN A 13 10.13 4.19 3.40
CA GLN A 13 9.31 3.65 2.31
C GLN A 13 8.06 2.97 2.86
N PRO A 14 6.87 3.23 2.32
CA PRO A 14 5.66 2.55 2.76
C PRO A 14 5.70 1.06 2.41
N VAL A 15 4.90 0.28 3.11
CA VAL A 15 4.63 -1.12 2.76
C VAL A 15 3.16 -1.19 2.34
N LEU A 16 2.94 -1.08 1.02
CA LEU A 16 1.63 -1.01 0.41
C LEU A 16 1.18 -2.39 -0.04
N ILE A 17 -0.01 -2.81 0.35
CA ILE A 17 -0.64 -4.02 -0.15
C ILE A 17 -1.71 -3.63 -1.16
N ILE A 18 -1.51 -4.03 -2.41
CA ILE A 18 -2.38 -3.70 -3.53
C ILE A 18 -3.29 -4.89 -3.81
N GLY A 19 -4.59 -4.69 -3.65
CA GLY A 19 -5.62 -5.71 -3.88
C GLY A 19 -6.31 -5.52 -5.24
N THR A 20 -6.40 -6.57 -6.02
CA THR A 20 -7.07 -6.58 -7.34
C THR A 20 -7.88 -7.86 -7.54
N TYR A 21 -8.94 -7.80 -8.35
CA TYR A 21 -9.58 -8.99 -8.90
C TYR A 21 -9.06 -9.29 -10.30
N ASP A 22 -8.93 -10.57 -10.61
CA ASP A 22 -8.73 -11.01 -12.00
C ASP A 22 -10.05 -10.99 -12.80
N LYS A 23 -9.99 -11.41 -14.08
CA LYS A 23 -11.16 -11.46 -14.99
C LYS A 23 -12.29 -12.37 -14.50
N ASP A 24 -11.99 -13.34 -13.63
CA ASP A 24 -12.93 -14.32 -13.09
C ASP A 24 -13.40 -13.94 -11.67
N GLY A 25 -12.99 -12.77 -11.16
CA GLY A 25 -13.32 -12.28 -9.82
C GLY A 25 -12.48 -12.91 -8.70
N LYS A 26 -11.39 -13.59 -9.02
CA LYS A 26 -10.48 -14.16 -8.03
C LYS A 26 -9.60 -13.05 -7.43
N PRO A 27 -9.52 -12.95 -6.09
CA PRO A 27 -8.70 -11.93 -5.45
C PRO A 27 -7.20 -12.24 -5.58
N ASN A 28 -6.42 -11.17 -5.70
CA ASN A 28 -4.96 -11.20 -5.64
C ASN A 28 -4.46 -10.00 -4.83
N ALA A 29 -3.33 -10.17 -4.16
CA ALA A 29 -2.61 -9.10 -3.48
C ALA A 29 -1.15 -9.10 -3.88
N MET A 30 -0.52 -7.93 -3.88
CA MET A 30 0.93 -7.77 -3.98
C MET A 30 1.43 -6.72 -3.00
N ASN A 31 2.69 -6.82 -2.61
CA ASN A 31 3.38 -5.81 -1.82
C ASN A 31 4.14 -4.86 -2.75
N ALA A 32 4.05 -3.56 -2.50
CA ALA A 32 4.81 -2.53 -3.18
C ALA A 32 5.36 -1.51 -2.18
N ALA A 33 6.59 -1.06 -2.40
CA ALA A 33 7.23 -0.04 -1.56
C ALA A 33 7.49 1.28 -2.32
N TRP A 34 7.45 1.26 -3.65
CA TRP A 34 7.73 2.43 -4.46
C TRP A 34 6.44 3.13 -4.86
N GLY A 35 5.88 3.87 -3.90
CA GLY A 35 4.67 4.63 -4.09
C GLY A 35 4.52 5.73 -3.06
N GLY A 36 3.60 6.65 -3.31
CA GLY A 36 3.32 7.77 -2.41
C GLY A 36 2.22 8.67 -2.94
N GLN A 37 2.03 9.78 -2.24
CA GLN A 37 1.10 10.82 -2.63
C GLN A 37 1.56 11.48 -3.93
N TRP A 38 0.64 11.59 -4.89
CA TRP A 38 0.87 12.29 -6.16
C TRP A 38 0.25 13.70 -6.12
N ASP A 39 -1.01 13.78 -5.71
CA ASP A 39 -1.75 15.03 -5.53
C ASP A 39 -2.71 14.88 -4.34
N MET A 40 -3.55 15.85 -4.05
CA MET A 40 -4.45 15.87 -2.89
C MET A 40 -5.36 14.62 -2.81
N HIS A 41 -5.75 14.08 -3.96
CA HIS A 41 -6.65 12.92 -4.08
C HIS A 41 -6.05 11.80 -4.94
N GLU A 42 -4.76 11.81 -5.17
CA GLU A 42 -4.10 10.88 -6.08
C GLU A 42 -2.84 10.28 -5.47
N ILE A 43 -2.57 9.04 -5.83
CA ILE A 43 -1.34 8.33 -5.50
C ILE A 43 -0.60 7.93 -6.76
N ILE A 44 0.72 7.75 -6.65
CA ILE A 44 1.56 7.15 -7.68
C ILE A 44 2.23 5.92 -7.14
N ILE A 45 2.28 4.85 -7.92
CA ILE A 45 2.95 3.59 -7.58
C ILE A 45 3.76 3.09 -8.77
N SER A 46 5.02 2.74 -8.56
CA SER A 46 5.83 2.05 -9.55
C SER A 46 5.52 0.55 -9.52
N LEU A 47 5.03 0.01 -10.61
CA LEU A 47 4.62 -1.39 -10.75
C LEU A 47 5.45 -2.08 -11.83
N GLY A 48 6.02 -3.24 -11.50
CA GLY A 48 6.59 -4.15 -12.47
C GLY A 48 5.53 -5.03 -13.14
N SER A 49 5.95 -5.92 -14.04
CA SER A 49 5.06 -6.91 -14.67
C SER A 49 4.70 -8.03 -13.69
N HIS A 50 3.50 -8.01 -13.16
CA HIS A 50 2.96 -8.93 -12.15
C HIS A 50 1.52 -9.33 -12.47
N GLN A 51 0.97 -10.33 -11.77
CA GLN A 51 -0.46 -10.65 -11.84
C GLN A 51 -1.35 -9.44 -11.57
N THR A 52 -0.93 -8.55 -10.67
CA THR A 52 -1.64 -7.30 -10.36
C THR A 52 -1.75 -6.38 -11.57
N THR A 53 -0.68 -6.23 -12.37
CA THR A 53 -0.72 -5.41 -13.59
C THR A 53 -1.54 -6.05 -14.70
N ASP A 54 -1.58 -7.40 -14.78
CA ASP A 54 -2.49 -8.13 -15.67
C ASP A 54 -3.95 -7.87 -15.28
N ASN A 55 -4.26 -7.92 -13.98
CA ASN A 55 -5.59 -7.64 -13.46
C ASN A 55 -6.02 -6.20 -13.75
N LEU A 56 -5.12 -5.22 -13.52
CA LEU A 56 -5.39 -3.80 -13.78
C LEU A 56 -5.56 -3.45 -15.28
N ALA A 57 -5.10 -4.30 -16.18
CA ALA A 57 -5.37 -4.16 -17.61
C ALA A 57 -6.83 -4.51 -17.98
N VAL A 58 -7.46 -5.37 -17.18
CA VAL A 58 -8.85 -5.82 -17.38
C VAL A 58 -9.82 -5.02 -16.51
N ASN A 59 -9.46 -4.78 -15.26
CA ASN A 59 -10.27 -4.05 -14.28
C ASN A 59 -9.41 -2.95 -13.64
N PRO A 60 -9.61 -1.68 -14.01
CA PRO A 60 -8.75 -0.57 -13.56
C PRO A 60 -9.08 -0.07 -12.14
N GLU A 61 -9.66 -0.91 -11.31
CA GLU A 61 -10.01 -0.61 -9.92
C GLU A 61 -9.23 -1.52 -8.96
N PHE A 62 -8.80 -0.96 -7.84
CA PHE A 62 -7.97 -1.66 -6.86
C PHE A 62 -8.10 -1.06 -5.48
N THR A 63 -7.60 -1.77 -4.47
CA THR A 63 -7.42 -1.24 -3.13
C THR A 63 -5.95 -1.12 -2.79
N VAL A 64 -5.62 -0.16 -1.92
CA VAL A 64 -4.31 -0.03 -1.30
C VAL A 64 -4.49 0.00 0.20
N THR A 65 -3.85 -0.92 0.90
CA THR A 65 -3.81 -0.91 2.36
C THR A 65 -2.38 -0.91 2.87
N PHE A 66 -2.19 -0.57 4.14
CA PHE A 66 -0.87 -0.37 4.74
C PHE A 66 -0.57 -1.52 5.69
N ALA A 67 0.58 -2.17 5.48
CA ALA A 67 1.01 -3.26 6.35
C ALA A 67 1.32 -2.77 7.77
N THR A 68 1.05 -3.65 8.73
CA THR A 68 1.28 -3.43 10.16
C THR A 68 2.23 -4.47 10.71
N ALA A 69 2.69 -4.30 11.95
CA ALA A 69 3.50 -5.30 12.60
C ALA A 69 2.80 -6.67 12.68
N ASP A 70 1.49 -6.69 12.94
CA ASP A 70 0.70 -7.93 13.04
C ASP A 70 0.49 -8.62 11.68
N THR A 71 0.42 -7.87 10.60
CA THR A 71 0.20 -8.42 9.25
C THR A 71 1.49 -8.74 8.50
N LEU A 72 2.66 -8.47 9.09
CA LEU A 72 3.99 -8.50 8.46
C LEU A 72 4.26 -9.77 7.65
N VAL A 73 4.06 -10.95 8.24
CA VAL A 73 4.43 -12.22 7.60
C VAL A 73 3.65 -12.45 6.31
N ALA A 74 2.34 -12.25 6.34
CA ALA A 74 1.50 -12.40 5.16
C ALA A 74 1.71 -11.25 4.14
N ALA A 75 1.98 -10.04 4.62
CA ALA A 75 2.31 -8.88 3.79
C ALA A 75 3.63 -9.07 3.03
N ASP A 76 4.65 -9.64 3.66
CA ASP A 76 5.90 -10.01 2.99
C ASP A 76 5.69 -11.16 2.00
N PHE A 77 4.95 -12.20 2.42
CA PHE A 77 4.62 -13.34 1.56
C PHE A 77 3.97 -12.93 0.24
N VAL A 78 2.99 -12.02 0.25
CA VAL A 78 2.35 -11.57 -1.00
C VAL A 78 3.28 -10.75 -1.90
N GLY A 79 4.41 -10.27 -1.38
CA GLY A 79 5.48 -9.62 -2.15
C GLY A 79 6.41 -10.62 -2.86
N ILE A 80 6.67 -11.76 -2.24
CA ILE A 80 7.59 -12.79 -2.78
C ILE A 80 6.88 -13.87 -3.59
N ALA A 81 5.61 -14.16 -3.32
CA ALA A 81 4.81 -15.14 -4.06
C ALA A 81 4.09 -14.48 -5.25
N SER A 82 4.28 -15.02 -6.45
CA SER A 82 3.54 -14.55 -7.63
C SER A 82 2.17 -15.21 -7.72
N GLY A 83 1.11 -14.41 -7.93
CA GLY A 83 -0.24 -14.94 -8.22
C GLY A 83 -0.31 -15.76 -9.51
N ARG A 84 0.62 -15.56 -10.46
CA ARG A 84 0.74 -16.38 -11.69
C ARG A 84 1.13 -17.83 -11.40
N ASN A 85 1.90 -18.06 -10.34
CA ASN A 85 2.50 -19.38 -10.04
C ASN A 85 2.02 -19.99 -8.71
N THR A 86 1.22 -19.27 -7.94
CA THR A 86 0.74 -19.67 -6.62
C THR A 86 -0.78 -19.50 -6.57
N PRO A 87 -1.55 -20.49 -7.08
CA PRO A 87 -3.01 -20.36 -7.19
C PRO A 87 -3.74 -20.25 -5.85
N ASP A 88 -3.16 -20.78 -4.78
CA ASP A 88 -3.65 -20.72 -3.39
C ASP A 88 -3.02 -19.57 -2.57
N LYS A 89 -2.40 -18.57 -3.25
CA LYS A 89 -1.70 -17.47 -2.62
C LYS A 89 -2.56 -16.74 -1.57
N MET A 90 -3.79 -16.40 -1.92
CA MET A 90 -4.66 -15.63 -1.02
C MET A 90 -5.16 -16.48 0.15
N GLU A 91 -5.40 -17.76 -0.04
CA GLU A 91 -5.78 -18.70 1.04
C GLU A 91 -4.66 -18.81 2.09
N LYS A 92 -3.40 -18.84 1.66
CA LYS A 92 -2.22 -18.90 2.54
C LYS A 92 -2.02 -17.65 3.39
N THR A 93 -2.58 -16.49 3.02
CA THR A 93 -2.50 -15.29 3.85
C THR A 93 -3.34 -15.41 5.12
N GLY A 94 -4.40 -16.19 5.08
CA GLY A 94 -5.41 -16.26 6.14
C GLY A 94 -6.25 -14.99 6.29
N TRP A 95 -6.13 -14.01 5.37
CA TRP A 95 -6.88 -12.75 5.45
C TRP A 95 -8.36 -12.94 5.17
N THR A 96 -9.18 -12.18 5.86
CA THR A 96 -10.61 -12.05 5.59
C THR A 96 -10.81 -11.13 4.41
N ILE A 97 -11.33 -11.69 3.30
CA ILE A 97 -11.48 -10.98 2.03
C ILE A 97 -12.96 -10.70 1.78
N GLU A 98 -13.30 -9.44 1.59
CA GLU A 98 -14.63 -8.97 1.19
C GLU A 98 -14.53 -8.16 -0.10
N LYS A 99 -15.65 -7.84 -0.71
CA LYS A 99 -15.69 -6.87 -1.81
C LYS A 99 -15.66 -5.45 -1.25
N ALA A 100 -14.82 -4.61 -1.81
CA ALA A 100 -14.80 -3.18 -1.47
C ALA A 100 -16.12 -2.50 -1.90
N PRO A 101 -16.66 -1.57 -1.10
CA PRO A 101 -17.98 -1.00 -1.36
C PRO A 101 -18.05 -0.05 -2.56
N ASN A 102 -16.98 0.67 -2.90
CA ASN A 102 -17.01 1.71 -3.92
C ASN A 102 -16.17 1.40 -5.17
N VAL A 103 -15.40 0.30 -5.16
CA VAL A 103 -14.59 -0.16 -6.28
C VAL A 103 -14.72 -1.67 -6.46
N ASN A 104 -14.51 -2.16 -7.66
CA ASN A 104 -14.51 -3.60 -7.95
C ASN A 104 -13.14 -4.22 -7.61
N ALA A 105 -12.82 -4.27 -6.30
CA ALA A 105 -11.56 -4.78 -5.78
C ALA A 105 -11.76 -5.48 -4.43
N PRO A 106 -10.82 -6.35 -3.98
CA PRO A 106 -10.89 -6.98 -2.67
C PRO A 106 -10.56 -5.99 -1.56
N LEU A 107 -11.32 -6.05 -0.46
CA LEU A 107 -11.04 -5.40 0.82
C LEU A 107 -10.49 -6.45 1.79
N PHE A 108 -9.32 -6.21 2.35
CA PHE A 108 -8.69 -7.06 3.35
C PHE A 108 -8.99 -6.52 4.75
N ARG A 109 -9.89 -7.19 5.50
CA ARG A 109 -10.40 -6.71 6.80
C ARG A 109 -9.37 -6.71 7.92
N ASP A 110 -8.27 -7.42 7.73
CA ASP A 110 -7.18 -7.55 8.71
C ASP A 110 -6.32 -6.29 8.82
N PHE A 111 -6.51 -5.34 7.90
CA PHE A 111 -5.75 -4.10 7.86
C PHE A 111 -6.53 -2.91 8.45
N PRO A 112 -5.82 -1.94 9.05
CA PRO A 112 -6.46 -0.82 9.74
C PRO A 112 -7.16 0.17 8.81
N MET A 113 -6.60 0.41 7.63
CA MET A 113 -7.06 1.43 6.69
C MET A 113 -6.82 0.99 5.26
N THR A 114 -7.77 1.29 4.38
CA THR A 114 -7.73 0.94 2.96
C THR A 114 -8.16 2.14 2.12
N LEU A 115 -7.39 2.46 1.10
CA LEU A 115 -7.74 3.37 0.04
C LEU A 115 -8.45 2.58 -1.06
N GLU A 116 -9.60 3.03 -1.51
CA GLU A 116 -10.29 2.52 -2.69
C GLU A 116 -9.88 3.38 -3.89
N CYS A 117 -9.31 2.78 -4.91
CA CYS A 117 -8.61 3.51 -5.97
C CYS A 117 -9.11 3.13 -7.36
N ARG A 118 -9.02 4.10 -8.29
CA ARG A 118 -9.28 3.92 -9.71
C ARG A 118 -8.10 4.45 -10.52
N VAL A 119 -7.63 3.67 -11.48
CA VAL A 119 -6.55 4.05 -12.40
C VAL A 119 -6.97 5.28 -13.20
N LYS A 120 -6.13 6.31 -13.20
CA LYS A 120 -6.27 7.50 -14.06
C LYS A 120 -5.32 7.46 -15.23
N GLN A 121 -4.07 7.11 -14.98
CA GLN A 121 -3.03 7.18 -15.97
C GLN A 121 -1.94 6.15 -15.70
N LYS A 122 -1.34 5.66 -16.78
CA LYS A 122 -0.06 4.94 -16.76
C LYS A 122 0.99 5.82 -17.42
N ILE A 123 2.16 5.94 -16.81
CA ILE A 123 3.29 6.73 -17.28
C ILE A 123 4.46 5.77 -17.55
N ASP A 124 5.19 6.00 -18.64
CA ASP A 124 6.36 5.20 -19.05
C ASP A 124 6.04 3.70 -19.13
N GLU A 125 4.88 3.36 -19.73
CA GLU A 125 4.46 1.97 -19.89
C GLU A 125 5.42 1.21 -20.82
N SER A 126 5.91 0.07 -20.33
CA SER A 126 6.83 -0.82 -21.02
C SER A 126 6.50 -2.28 -20.72
N GLU A 127 7.19 -3.22 -21.37
CA GLU A 127 7.06 -4.65 -21.09
C GLU A 127 7.47 -5.00 -19.65
N THR A 128 8.30 -4.19 -19.01
CA THR A 128 8.80 -4.42 -17.65
C THR A 128 7.98 -3.78 -16.55
N GLY A 129 7.10 -2.82 -16.89
CA GLY A 129 6.24 -2.12 -15.92
C GLY A 129 5.93 -0.68 -16.31
N TYR A 130 5.34 0.05 -15.36
CA TYR A 130 4.92 1.45 -15.52
C TYR A 130 4.74 2.14 -14.17
N TYR A 131 4.62 3.47 -14.21
CA TYR A 131 4.14 4.24 -13.06
C TYR A 131 2.62 4.39 -13.17
N LEU A 132 1.92 3.91 -12.15
CA LEU A 132 0.47 4.00 -12.05
C LEU A 132 0.09 5.24 -11.27
N VAL A 133 -0.65 6.17 -11.88
CA VAL A 133 -1.34 7.26 -11.18
C VAL A 133 -2.81 6.86 -11.01
N ALA A 134 -3.31 6.96 -9.78
CA ALA A 134 -4.66 6.58 -9.44
C ALA A 134 -5.34 7.61 -8.53
N GLU A 135 -6.63 7.81 -8.76
CA GLU A 135 -7.53 8.57 -7.90
C GLU A 135 -7.88 7.73 -6.67
N ILE A 136 -7.85 8.35 -5.49
CA ILE A 136 -8.43 7.81 -4.26
C ILE A 136 -9.91 8.21 -4.25
N VAL A 137 -10.80 7.26 -4.55
CA VAL A 137 -12.24 7.51 -4.61
C VAL A 137 -12.90 7.46 -3.23
N ASN A 138 -12.30 6.71 -2.29
CA ASN A 138 -12.76 6.63 -0.91
C ASN A 138 -11.66 6.08 0.01
N ILE A 139 -11.79 6.32 1.31
CA ILE A 139 -10.92 5.80 2.36
C ILE A 139 -11.78 5.09 3.40
N LEU A 140 -11.44 3.83 3.68
CA LEU A 140 -12.03 3.03 4.74
C LEU A 140 -11.06 2.93 5.90
N CYS A 141 -11.55 3.09 7.13
CA CYS A 141 -10.78 2.88 8.35
C CYS A 141 -11.63 2.10 9.35
N SER A 142 -11.06 1.09 9.98
CA SER A 142 -11.73 0.33 11.02
C SER A 142 -11.92 1.19 12.26
N GLU A 143 -13.11 1.16 12.89
CA GLU A 143 -13.46 1.98 14.06
C GLU A 143 -12.45 1.89 15.21
N LYS A 144 -11.89 0.70 15.45
CA LYS A 144 -10.89 0.48 16.50
C LYS A 144 -9.62 1.34 16.34
N PHE A 145 -9.36 1.85 15.13
CA PHE A 145 -8.21 2.69 14.81
C PHE A 145 -8.57 4.18 14.68
N LEU A 146 -9.76 4.57 15.07
CA LEU A 146 -10.09 5.99 15.13
C LEU A 146 -9.62 6.63 16.44
N ALA A 147 -9.27 7.91 16.36
CA ALA A 147 -9.04 8.78 17.50
C ALA A 147 -10.39 9.33 18.02
N GLU A 148 -10.37 10.05 19.13
CA GLU A 148 -11.56 10.67 19.73
C GLU A 148 -12.23 11.71 18.83
N ASP A 149 -11.47 12.33 17.93
CA ASP A 149 -11.97 13.29 16.92
C ASP A 149 -12.57 12.61 15.68
N GLY A 150 -12.66 11.29 15.67
CA GLY A 150 -13.20 10.47 14.58
C GLY A 150 -12.24 10.26 13.40
N LYS A 151 -11.00 10.74 13.48
CA LYS A 151 -9.99 10.55 12.42
C LYS A 151 -9.13 9.31 12.65
N PRO A 152 -8.52 8.76 11.58
CA PRO A 152 -7.57 7.67 11.70
C PRO A 152 -6.41 8.00 12.63
N ASN A 153 -6.13 7.13 13.60
CA ASN A 153 -5.01 7.25 14.53
C ASN A 153 -3.84 6.38 14.06
N VAL A 154 -2.83 7.02 13.46
CA VAL A 154 -1.68 6.33 12.87
C VAL A 154 -0.85 5.57 13.90
N GLU A 155 -0.73 6.07 15.14
CA GLU A 155 -0.01 5.35 16.21
C GLU A 155 -0.67 4.02 16.56
N LYS A 156 -2.02 4.02 16.68
CA LYS A 156 -2.78 2.79 16.97
C LYS A 156 -2.70 1.75 15.86
N MET A 157 -2.40 2.16 14.64
CA MET A 157 -2.32 1.27 13.47
C MET A 157 -1.06 0.42 13.45
N GLU A 158 -0.01 0.81 14.17
CA GLU A 158 1.28 0.11 14.20
C GLU A 158 1.85 -0.18 12.81
N LEU A 159 1.74 0.82 11.91
CA LEU A 159 2.21 0.72 10.53
C LEU A 159 3.71 0.45 10.49
N ILE A 160 4.15 -0.26 9.45
CA ILE A 160 5.56 -0.54 9.22
C ILE A 160 6.08 0.20 7.99
N THR A 161 7.37 0.46 7.97
CA THR A 161 8.13 0.99 6.83
C THR A 161 9.18 -0.01 6.39
N PHE A 162 9.46 -0.07 5.09
CA PHE A 162 10.53 -0.90 4.54
C PHE A 162 11.87 -0.17 4.62
N ASP A 163 12.84 -0.76 5.30
CA ASP A 163 14.24 -0.33 5.27
C ASP A 163 14.98 -0.98 4.10
N ARG A 164 15.14 -0.21 3.05
CA ARG A 164 15.86 -0.65 1.85
C ARG A 164 17.35 -0.86 2.06
N VAL A 165 17.94 -0.29 3.09
CA VAL A 165 19.37 -0.40 3.37
C VAL A 165 19.73 -1.78 3.88
N HIS A 166 18.91 -2.30 4.81
CA HIS A 166 19.16 -3.58 5.48
C HIS A 166 18.14 -4.67 5.09
N HIS A 167 17.18 -4.35 4.22
CA HIS A 167 16.08 -5.25 3.83
C HIS A 167 15.29 -5.75 5.04
N THR A 168 14.91 -4.82 5.92
CA THR A 168 14.13 -5.07 7.13
C THR A 168 12.85 -4.24 7.15
N TYR A 169 11.98 -4.53 8.10
CA TYR A 169 10.79 -3.71 8.38
C TYR A 169 10.94 -3.03 9.73
N ILE A 170 10.57 -1.76 9.81
CA ILE A 170 10.64 -0.96 11.03
C ILE A 170 9.24 -0.43 11.32
N GLN A 171 8.76 -0.58 12.55
CA GLN A 171 7.48 -0.02 12.97
C GLN A 171 7.59 1.49 13.13
N LEU A 172 6.56 2.24 12.69
CA LEU A 172 6.45 3.67 12.93
C LEU A 172 6.26 3.91 14.43
N GLY A 173 6.99 4.89 14.95
CA GLY A 173 6.98 5.23 16.37
C GLY A 173 5.86 6.21 16.75
N LYS A 174 6.02 6.78 17.97
CA LYS A 174 5.09 7.75 18.54
C LYS A 174 5.19 9.12 17.85
N THR A 175 4.12 9.90 17.97
CA THR A 175 4.10 11.33 17.62
C THR A 175 5.18 12.07 18.38
N VAL A 176 5.99 12.86 17.70
CA VAL A 176 7.12 13.60 18.25
C VAL A 176 6.96 15.12 18.15
N GLY A 177 5.89 15.61 17.53
CA GLY A 177 5.64 17.04 17.37
C GLY A 177 4.42 17.35 16.52
N ASN A 178 4.10 18.62 16.39
CA ASN A 178 2.95 19.14 15.64
C ASN A 178 3.39 19.84 14.37
N ALA A 179 3.03 19.27 13.23
CA ALA A 179 3.29 19.87 11.93
C ALA A 179 2.64 21.27 11.82
N PHE A 180 3.29 22.17 11.09
CA PHE A 180 2.86 23.58 10.89
C PHE A 180 2.74 24.41 12.17
N SER A 181 3.10 23.89 13.34
CA SER A 181 3.03 24.54 14.64
C SER A 181 4.40 24.69 15.29
N ASP A 182 5.13 23.59 15.48
CA ASP A 182 6.35 23.61 16.27
C ASP A 182 7.45 24.52 15.67
N GLY A 183 7.53 24.60 14.34
CA GLY A 183 8.44 25.50 13.65
C GLY A 183 8.18 27.01 13.88
N LYS A 184 7.02 27.39 14.43
CA LYS A 184 6.73 28.80 14.77
C LYS A 184 7.64 29.35 15.88
N GLN A 185 8.28 28.47 16.64
CA GLN A 185 9.27 28.85 17.68
C GLN A 185 10.52 29.55 17.09
N LEU A 186 10.74 29.43 15.78
CA LEU A 186 11.87 30.06 15.07
C LEU A 186 11.48 31.39 14.38
N LYS A 187 10.24 31.85 14.52
CA LYS A 187 9.76 33.14 14.03
C LYS A 187 9.88 34.20 15.11
#